data_fb69c53372480d8acaf7f8242a5f51f2
#
_entry.id   fb69c53372480d8acaf7f8242a5f51f2
#
_cell.length_a   1.000
_cell.length_b   1.000
_cell.length_c   1.000
_cell.angle_alpha   90.00
_cell.angle_beta   90.00
_cell.angle_gamma   90.00
#
_symmetry.space_group_name_H-M   'P 1'
#
loop_
_entity.id
_entity.type
_entity.pdbx_description
1 polymer ?
#
loop_
_entity_poly.entity_id
_entity_poly.type
_entity_poly.pdbx_seq_one_letter_code
_entity_poly.pdbx_strand_id
1 'polypeptide(L)'
;PTFRVATFTPPPGLADADVLEDAVELVPDTFSEHYGGIKPSTDPDTLPGSKRLFKALYDTMLASPPDKGDTLFFLHGFNYSWQDALIHLQKLHHVYVEPAESPITRIVYFSWPSWGAMTKYKKDQQIAQPSGYLLGRIFSKAIQFYRDFFAPEEGRGAGFCGRKIHLAAHSMGNQVMQEFVRAVRDHDFLRSPLFGEVVLLNADVAWTCMEPDHPFQVLPDYADRIHVYNHESDDALLISEATK
;
A
#
# COMPACT_ATOMS: atom_id res chain seq x y z
N PRO A 1 1.64 11.66 -13.93
CA PRO A 1 0.57 10.78 -13.46
C PRO A 1 0.07 11.25 -12.11
N THR A 2 -1.24 11.26 -11.95
CA THR A 2 -1.93 11.59 -10.71
C THR A 2 -2.50 10.31 -10.13
N PHE A 3 -2.45 10.14 -8.80
CA PHE A 3 -3.20 9.08 -8.14
C PHE A 3 -4.53 9.63 -7.64
N ARG A 4 -5.50 8.73 -7.48
CA ARG A 4 -6.78 9.04 -6.86
C ARG A 4 -7.00 8.12 -5.68
N VAL A 5 -7.72 8.62 -4.70
CA VAL A 5 -8.19 7.84 -3.56
C VAL A 5 -9.62 7.41 -3.84
N ALA A 6 -9.93 6.17 -3.50
CA ALA A 6 -11.28 5.66 -3.48
C ALA A 6 -11.53 4.94 -2.16
N THR A 7 -12.76 4.96 -1.70
CA THR A 7 -13.22 4.08 -0.62
C THR A 7 -13.93 2.89 -1.22
N PHE A 8 -13.72 1.73 -0.62
CA PHE A 8 -14.38 0.49 -1.02
C PHE A 8 -15.04 -0.12 0.22
N THR A 9 -16.35 -0.30 0.14
CA THR A 9 -17.13 -0.95 1.19
C THR A 9 -17.60 -2.31 0.67
N PRO A 10 -16.87 -3.41 0.99
CA PRO A 10 -17.21 -4.71 0.44
C PRO A 10 -18.64 -5.12 0.84
N PRO A 11 -19.43 -5.65 -0.11
CA PRO A 11 -20.71 -6.23 0.20
C PRO A 11 -20.54 -7.49 1.05
N PRO A 12 -21.58 -7.93 1.78
CA PRO A 12 -21.54 -9.18 2.52
C PRO A 12 -21.28 -10.39 1.60
N GLY A 13 -20.32 -11.23 1.95
CA GLY A 13 -19.93 -12.40 1.16
C GLY A 13 -19.14 -12.06 -0.09
N LEU A 14 -18.93 -13.05 -0.96
CA LEU A 14 -18.24 -12.86 -2.23
C LEU A 14 -19.24 -12.44 -3.31
N ALA A 15 -18.97 -11.33 -3.98
CA ALA A 15 -19.79 -10.73 -5.01
C ALA A 15 -19.07 -10.68 -6.37
N ASP A 16 -19.84 -10.57 -7.45
CA ASP A 16 -19.32 -10.40 -8.80
C ASP A 16 -18.78 -8.98 -9.03
N ALA A 17 -17.96 -8.82 -10.06
CA ALA A 17 -17.25 -7.60 -10.36
C ALA A 17 -18.15 -6.36 -10.49
N ASP A 18 -19.31 -6.51 -11.15
CA ASP A 18 -20.25 -5.39 -11.33
C ASP A 18 -20.78 -4.85 -10.01
N VAL A 19 -21.09 -5.75 -9.05
CA VAL A 19 -21.53 -5.37 -7.70
C VAL A 19 -20.39 -4.70 -6.93
N LEU A 20 -19.16 -5.14 -7.15
CA LEU A 20 -17.98 -4.55 -6.50
C LEU A 20 -17.65 -3.17 -7.06
N GLU A 21 -17.89 -2.90 -8.34
CA GLU A 21 -17.70 -1.56 -8.92
C GLU A 21 -18.66 -0.54 -8.29
N ASP A 22 -19.91 -0.92 -8.06
CA ASP A 22 -20.89 -0.07 -7.38
C ASP A 22 -20.53 0.24 -5.90
N ALA A 23 -19.68 -0.61 -5.30
CA ALA A 23 -19.19 -0.42 -3.93
C ALA A 23 -17.98 0.52 -3.83
N VAL A 24 -17.51 1.10 -4.95
CA VAL A 24 -16.37 2.02 -4.99
C VAL A 24 -16.84 3.46 -5.08
N GLU A 25 -16.43 4.28 -4.13
CA GLU A 25 -16.65 5.73 -4.14
C GLU A 25 -15.31 6.44 -4.38
N LEU A 26 -15.22 7.22 -5.45
CA LEU A 26 -14.08 8.08 -5.72
C LEU A 26 -14.10 9.29 -4.78
N VAL A 27 -13.03 9.47 -4.03
CA VAL A 27 -12.85 10.64 -3.17
C VAL A 27 -12.42 11.83 -4.03
N PRO A 28 -13.12 12.97 -3.95
CA PRO A 28 -12.70 14.19 -4.64
C PRO A 28 -11.28 14.56 -4.26
N ASP A 29 -10.43 14.83 -5.26
CA ASP A 29 -9.04 15.21 -5.03
C ASP A 29 -8.87 16.73 -5.03
N THR A 30 -7.88 17.21 -4.27
CA THR A 30 -7.41 18.60 -4.36
C THR A 30 -5.89 18.58 -4.50
N PHE A 31 -5.39 19.49 -5.34
CA PHE A 31 -3.94 19.67 -5.53
C PHE A 31 -3.25 20.38 -4.35
N SER A 32 -3.98 20.73 -3.29
CA SER A 32 -3.40 21.38 -2.12
C SER A 32 -2.49 20.42 -1.36
N GLU A 33 -1.22 20.78 -1.22
CA GLU A 33 -0.22 20.04 -0.46
C GLU A 33 -0.16 20.44 1.02
N HIS A 34 -0.95 21.43 1.45
CA HIS A 34 -0.96 21.87 2.84
C HIS A 34 -1.88 21.01 3.71
N TYR A 35 -1.32 20.39 4.71
CA TYR A 35 -2.03 19.60 5.73
C TYR A 35 -2.36 20.40 6.99
N GLY A 36 -1.93 21.66 7.05
CA GLY A 36 -2.22 22.56 8.17
C GLY A 36 -3.73 22.77 8.39
N GLY A 37 -4.12 22.91 9.64
CA GLY A 37 -5.51 23.14 10.03
C GLY A 37 -6.36 21.89 10.23
N ILE A 38 -5.84 20.70 9.92
CA ILE A 38 -6.52 19.44 10.26
C ILE A 38 -6.31 19.16 11.75
N LYS A 39 -7.42 19.03 12.48
CA LYS A 39 -7.41 18.75 13.92
C LYS A 39 -7.74 17.30 14.19
N PRO A 40 -7.39 16.76 15.38
CA PRO A 40 -7.84 15.43 15.81
C PRO A 40 -9.37 15.23 15.68
N SER A 41 -10.15 16.26 15.94
CA SER A 41 -11.61 16.26 15.83
C SER A 41 -12.15 16.50 14.41
N THR A 42 -11.30 16.73 13.41
CA THR A 42 -11.75 16.92 12.02
C THR A 42 -12.30 15.60 11.48
N ASP A 43 -13.54 15.63 10.99
CA ASP A 43 -14.15 14.49 10.32
C ASP A 43 -13.42 14.21 8.98
N PRO A 44 -12.84 13.01 8.80
CA PRO A 44 -12.15 12.66 7.56
C PRO A 44 -13.05 12.75 6.32
N ASP A 45 -14.35 12.53 6.44
CA ASP A 45 -15.28 12.59 5.32
C ASP A 45 -15.46 14.00 4.74
N THR A 46 -15.10 15.02 5.51
CA THR A 46 -15.07 16.41 5.05
C THR A 46 -13.78 16.77 4.30
N LEU A 47 -12.79 15.89 4.28
CA LEU A 47 -11.49 16.13 3.68
C LEU A 47 -11.40 15.50 2.27
N PRO A 48 -10.69 16.16 1.34
CA PRO A 48 -10.49 15.62 -0.01
C PRO A 48 -9.23 14.73 -0.11
N GLY A 49 -9.25 13.83 -1.08
CA GLY A 49 -8.09 13.10 -1.58
C GLY A 49 -7.23 12.44 -0.51
N SER A 50 -5.93 12.66 -0.57
CA SER A 50 -4.96 12.07 0.36
C SER A 50 -5.15 12.50 1.81
N LYS A 51 -5.70 13.69 2.06
CA LYS A 51 -6.01 14.15 3.42
C LYS A 51 -7.05 13.27 4.08
N ARG A 52 -8.13 12.92 3.35
CA ARG A 52 -9.17 11.99 3.81
C ARG A 52 -8.56 10.64 4.13
N LEU A 53 -7.75 10.08 3.21
CA LEU A 53 -7.09 8.80 3.41
C LEU A 53 -6.24 8.78 4.69
N PHE A 54 -5.33 9.74 4.85
CA PHE A 54 -4.40 9.75 5.97
C PHE A 54 -5.10 9.98 7.31
N LYS A 55 -6.11 10.88 7.35
CA LYS A 55 -6.88 11.14 8.55
C LYS A 55 -7.75 9.94 8.93
N ALA A 56 -8.43 9.30 7.96
CA ALA A 56 -9.23 8.11 8.20
C ALA A 56 -8.38 6.92 8.68
N LEU A 57 -7.18 6.72 8.09
CA LEU A 57 -6.23 5.72 8.56
C LEU A 57 -5.86 5.96 10.02
N TYR A 58 -5.45 7.18 10.34
CA TYR A 58 -5.07 7.54 11.70
C TYR A 58 -6.20 7.31 12.70
N ASP A 59 -7.41 7.84 12.42
CA ASP A 59 -8.55 7.76 13.33
C ASP A 59 -8.92 6.32 13.63
N THR A 60 -8.94 5.48 12.60
CA THR A 60 -9.31 4.08 12.79
C THR A 60 -8.20 3.28 13.49
N MET A 61 -6.94 3.57 13.19
CA MET A 61 -5.82 2.96 13.93
C MET A 61 -5.88 3.34 15.41
N LEU A 62 -6.16 4.60 15.71
CA LEU A 62 -6.25 5.10 17.09
C LEU A 62 -7.48 4.53 17.83
N ALA A 63 -8.62 4.41 17.16
CA ALA A 63 -9.86 3.89 17.74
C ALA A 63 -9.85 2.37 17.96
N SER A 64 -8.92 1.66 17.33
CA SER A 64 -8.84 0.19 17.42
C SER A 64 -8.28 -0.27 18.78
N PRO A 65 -8.70 -1.43 19.31
CA PRO A 65 -8.10 -2.04 20.49
C PRO A 65 -6.59 -2.23 20.35
N PRO A 66 -5.83 -2.36 21.46
CA PRO A 66 -4.36 -2.46 21.45
C PRO A 66 -3.79 -3.62 20.60
N ASP A 67 -4.51 -4.70 20.48
CA ASP A 67 -4.16 -5.93 19.74
C ASP A 67 -4.69 -5.93 18.29
N LYS A 68 -5.35 -4.85 17.88
CA LYS A 68 -5.97 -4.69 16.55
C LYS A 68 -5.66 -3.31 15.97
N GLY A 69 -6.07 -3.11 14.72
CA GLY A 69 -5.93 -1.79 14.07
C GLY A 69 -4.76 -1.70 13.11
N ASP A 70 -4.06 -2.80 12.87
CA ASP A 70 -3.02 -2.85 11.85
C ASP A 70 -3.62 -2.70 10.43
N THR A 71 -2.81 -2.20 9.54
CA THR A 71 -3.19 -1.94 8.14
C THR A 71 -2.33 -2.78 7.21
N LEU A 72 -2.95 -3.54 6.30
CA LEU A 72 -2.26 -4.19 5.21
C LEU A 72 -2.22 -3.26 3.99
N PHE A 73 -1.03 -2.88 3.56
CA PHE A 73 -0.80 -2.18 2.30
C PHE A 73 -0.41 -3.21 1.24
N PHE A 74 -1.21 -3.32 0.16
CA PHE A 74 -1.04 -4.37 -0.84
C PHE A 74 -0.75 -3.82 -2.23
N LEU A 75 0.26 -4.41 -2.90
CA LEU A 75 0.68 -4.13 -4.27
C LEU A 75 0.41 -5.36 -5.14
N HIS A 76 -0.54 -5.27 -6.08
CA HIS A 76 -0.87 -6.39 -6.97
C HIS A 76 0.20 -6.63 -8.05
N GLY A 77 0.15 -7.81 -8.68
CA GLY A 77 1.00 -8.20 -9.78
C GLY A 77 0.57 -7.65 -11.13
N PHE A 78 1.16 -8.16 -12.21
CA PHE A 78 0.73 -7.85 -13.57
C PHE A 78 -0.56 -8.61 -13.95
N ASN A 79 -1.12 -8.29 -15.10
CA ASN A 79 -2.32 -8.96 -15.66
C ASN A 79 -3.58 -8.79 -14.79
N TYR A 80 -3.70 -7.68 -14.08
CA TYR A 80 -4.89 -7.32 -13.33
C TYR A 80 -5.68 -6.25 -14.09
N SER A 81 -6.91 -6.56 -14.48
CA SER A 81 -7.90 -5.55 -14.85
C SER A 81 -8.39 -4.83 -13.58
N TRP A 82 -9.17 -3.77 -13.76
CA TRP A 82 -9.83 -3.09 -12.63
C TRP A 82 -10.75 -4.05 -11.85
N GLN A 83 -11.53 -4.85 -12.59
CA GLN A 83 -12.43 -5.84 -12.02
C GLN A 83 -11.66 -6.92 -11.22
N ASP A 84 -10.57 -7.44 -11.78
CA ASP A 84 -9.71 -8.41 -11.08
C ASP A 84 -9.15 -7.82 -9.79
N ALA A 85 -8.78 -6.54 -9.79
CA ALA A 85 -8.28 -5.85 -8.61
C ALA A 85 -9.35 -5.76 -7.51
N LEU A 86 -10.60 -5.47 -7.85
CA LEU A 86 -11.71 -5.43 -6.89
C LEU A 86 -12.04 -6.81 -6.32
N ILE A 87 -12.11 -7.84 -7.17
CA ILE A 87 -12.32 -9.24 -6.74
C ILE A 87 -11.18 -9.66 -5.80
N HIS A 88 -9.96 -9.30 -6.12
CA HIS A 88 -8.81 -9.62 -5.27
C HIS A 88 -8.86 -8.88 -3.93
N LEU A 89 -9.18 -7.59 -3.95
CA LEU A 89 -9.35 -6.79 -2.73
C LEU A 89 -10.43 -7.38 -1.81
N GLN A 90 -11.57 -7.81 -2.37
CA GLN A 90 -12.60 -8.47 -1.59
C GLN A 90 -12.10 -9.77 -0.94
N LYS A 91 -11.36 -10.60 -1.70
CA LYS A 91 -10.77 -11.83 -1.16
C LYS A 91 -9.77 -11.55 -0.03
N LEU A 92 -8.92 -10.54 -0.21
CA LEU A 92 -7.98 -10.11 0.85
C LEU A 92 -8.75 -9.63 2.09
N HIS A 93 -9.84 -8.88 1.90
CA HIS A 93 -10.68 -8.42 3.01
C HIS A 93 -11.28 -9.61 3.77
N HIS A 94 -11.85 -10.57 3.05
CA HIS A 94 -12.42 -11.78 3.65
C HIS A 94 -11.40 -12.59 4.45
N VAL A 95 -10.15 -12.70 3.95
CA VAL A 95 -9.10 -13.50 4.59
C VAL A 95 -8.41 -12.76 5.75
N TYR A 96 -8.18 -11.46 5.62
CA TYR A 96 -7.33 -10.72 6.56
C TYR A 96 -8.07 -9.74 7.47
N VAL A 97 -9.27 -9.30 7.12
CA VAL A 97 -10.01 -8.32 7.92
C VAL A 97 -11.19 -8.93 8.68
N GLU A 98 -11.95 -9.83 8.05
CA GLU A 98 -13.14 -10.42 8.67
C GLU A 98 -12.84 -11.38 9.85
N PRO A 99 -11.73 -12.15 9.87
CA PRO A 99 -11.46 -13.05 11.01
C PRO A 99 -11.31 -12.27 12.32
N ALA A 100 -12.04 -12.73 13.34
CA ALA A 100 -12.10 -12.04 14.63
C ALA A 100 -10.74 -11.96 15.34
N GLU A 101 -9.83 -12.89 15.08
CA GLU A 101 -8.47 -12.95 15.62
C GLU A 101 -7.45 -12.10 14.86
N SER A 102 -7.80 -11.60 13.67
CA SER A 102 -6.88 -10.82 12.84
C SER A 102 -6.50 -9.50 13.51
N PRO A 103 -5.23 -9.12 13.57
CA PRO A 103 -4.81 -7.78 13.96
C PRO A 103 -5.11 -6.75 12.88
N ILE A 104 -5.26 -7.18 11.61
CA ILE A 104 -5.50 -6.33 10.46
C ILE A 104 -6.99 -5.95 10.42
N THR A 105 -7.27 -4.65 10.47
CA THR A 105 -8.63 -4.12 10.41
C THR A 105 -8.92 -3.39 9.12
N ARG A 106 -7.91 -3.28 8.24
CA ARG A 106 -8.05 -2.48 7.03
C ARG A 106 -7.01 -2.87 5.98
N ILE A 107 -7.40 -2.73 4.71
CA ILE A 107 -6.51 -2.89 3.56
C ILE A 107 -6.43 -1.56 2.82
N VAL A 108 -5.22 -1.13 2.50
CA VAL A 108 -4.94 -0.11 1.49
C VAL A 108 -4.42 -0.82 0.26
N TYR A 109 -5.20 -0.84 -0.79
CA TYR A 109 -4.88 -1.53 -2.03
C TYR A 109 -4.37 -0.52 -3.06
N PHE A 110 -3.12 -0.63 -3.44
CA PHE A 110 -2.54 0.23 -4.48
C PHE A 110 -2.77 -0.40 -5.85
N SER A 111 -3.83 0.04 -6.50
CA SER A 111 -4.14 -0.36 -7.88
C SER A 111 -3.32 0.48 -8.85
N TRP A 112 -2.22 -0.08 -9.34
CA TRP A 112 -1.41 0.54 -10.39
C TRP A 112 -1.91 0.08 -11.78
N PRO A 113 -1.77 0.91 -12.84
CA PRO A 113 -2.30 0.56 -14.16
C PRO A 113 -1.62 -0.69 -14.73
N SER A 114 -2.36 -1.77 -14.86
CA SER A 114 -1.97 -3.00 -15.54
C SER A 114 -2.94 -3.25 -16.69
N TRP A 115 -2.47 -3.85 -17.78
CA TRP A 115 -3.28 -4.05 -19.00
C TRP A 115 -4.27 -5.20 -18.89
N GLY A 116 -4.20 -6.02 -17.85
CA GLY A 116 -5.07 -7.18 -17.70
C GLY A 116 -4.92 -8.21 -18.84
N ALA A 117 -3.72 -8.35 -19.41
CA ALA A 117 -3.45 -9.27 -20.51
C ALA A 117 -2.03 -9.81 -20.46
N MET A 118 -1.88 -11.13 -20.49
CA MET A 118 -0.59 -11.84 -20.42
C MET A 118 0.41 -11.37 -21.48
N THR A 119 -0.06 -11.03 -22.69
CA THR A 119 0.78 -10.55 -23.80
C THR A 119 1.34 -9.14 -23.59
N LYS A 120 0.95 -8.47 -22.53
CA LYS A 120 1.36 -7.07 -22.22
C LYS A 120 2.39 -6.98 -21.10
N TYR A 121 3.02 -8.08 -20.71
CA TYR A 121 4.00 -8.13 -19.63
C TYR A 121 5.04 -6.98 -19.69
N LYS A 122 5.71 -6.79 -20.85
CA LYS A 122 6.71 -5.72 -21.00
C LYS A 122 6.13 -4.30 -20.88
N LYS A 123 4.87 -4.11 -21.24
CA LYS A 123 4.19 -2.82 -21.06
C LYS A 123 3.89 -2.56 -19.60
N ASP A 124 3.41 -3.58 -18.88
CA ASP A 124 3.17 -3.49 -17.45
C ASP A 124 4.47 -3.23 -16.70
N GLN A 125 5.57 -3.89 -17.08
CA GLN A 125 6.89 -3.63 -16.51
C GLN A 125 7.35 -2.17 -16.68
N GLN A 126 7.09 -1.56 -17.84
CA GLN A 126 7.39 -0.14 -18.08
C GLN A 126 6.53 0.80 -17.24
N ILE A 127 5.34 0.37 -16.82
CA ILE A 127 4.43 1.14 -15.97
C ILE A 127 4.76 0.94 -14.48
N ALA A 128 5.30 -0.19 -14.11
CA ALA A 128 5.67 -0.49 -12.72
C ALA A 128 6.62 0.56 -12.13
N GLN A 129 7.63 1.00 -12.89
CA GLN A 129 8.59 2.00 -12.44
C GLN A 129 7.94 3.35 -12.06
N PRO A 130 7.23 4.05 -12.96
CA PRO A 130 6.57 5.31 -12.60
C PRO A 130 5.51 5.12 -11.50
N SER A 131 4.90 3.94 -11.40
CA SER A 131 3.95 3.62 -10.34
C SER A 131 4.63 3.54 -8.97
N GLY A 132 5.81 2.93 -8.89
CA GLY A 132 6.60 2.87 -7.66
C GLY A 132 7.10 4.26 -7.22
N TYR A 133 7.54 5.09 -8.15
CA TYR A 133 7.89 6.47 -7.86
C TYR A 133 6.68 7.27 -7.33
N LEU A 134 5.50 7.08 -7.94
CA LEU A 134 4.26 7.71 -7.48
C LEU A 134 3.90 7.25 -6.05
N LEU A 135 4.07 5.96 -5.75
CA LEU A 135 3.87 5.41 -4.41
C LEU A 135 4.83 6.07 -3.40
N GLY A 136 6.10 6.28 -3.76
CA GLY A 136 7.06 7.02 -2.94
C GLY A 136 6.58 8.43 -2.60
N ARG A 137 5.99 9.14 -3.57
CA ARG A 137 5.39 10.45 -3.32
C ARG A 137 4.18 10.39 -2.38
N ILE A 138 3.35 9.35 -2.48
CA ILE A 138 2.21 9.14 -1.56
C ILE A 138 2.72 8.98 -0.13
N PHE A 139 3.73 8.13 0.08
CA PHE A 139 4.33 7.92 1.40
C PHE A 139 5.01 9.18 1.93
N SER A 140 5.72 9.93 1.10
CA SER A 140 6.29 11.23 1.50
C SER A 140 5.21 12.21 1.98
N LYS A 141 4.07 12.25 1.30
CA LYS A 141 2.92 13.07 1.72
C LYS A 141 2.29 12.56 3.02
N ALA A 142 2.15 11.26 3.18
CA ALA A 142 1.65 10.66 4.41
C ALA A 142 2.52 11.03 5.61
N ILE A 143 3.83 10.95 5.45
CA ILE A 143 4.79 11.31 6.50
C ILE A 143 4.75 12.80 6.81
N GLN A 144 4.66 13.65 5.78
CA GLN A 144 4.48 15.08 6.00
C GLN A 144 3.16 15.36 6.75
N PHE A 145 2.06 14.69 6.35
CA PHE A 145 0.79 14.79 7.07
C PHE A 145 0.96 14.42 8.55
N TYR A 146 1.55 13.26 8.83
CA TYR A 146 1.74 12.82 10.21
C TYR A 146 2.67 13.75 10.99
N ARG A 147 3.73 14.25 10.38
CA ARG A 147 4.64 15.21 11.00
C ARG A 147 3.93 16.50 11.37
N ASP A 148 3.14 17.06 10.43
CA ASP A 148 2.42 18.32 10.63
C ASP A 148 1.24 18.13 11.59
N PHE A 149 0.59 16.97 11.56
CA PHE A 149 -0.56 16.64 12.41
C PHE A 149 -0.15 16.32 13.85
N PHE A 150 1.02 15.68 14.02
CA PHE A 150 1.59 15.33 15.34
C PHE A 150 2.66 16.30 15.80
N ALA A 151 2.97 17.34 15.02
CA ALA A 151 3.85 18.41 15.48
C ALA A 151 3.32 18.93 16.83
N PRO A 152 4.14 19.00 17.86
CA PRO A 152 3.66 19.34 19.18
C PRO A 152 3.11 20.77 19.17
N GLU A 153 1.79 20.93 19.32
CA GLU A 153 1.28 22.09 20.01
C GLU A 153 1.76 21.91 21.46
N GLU A 154 2.83 22.61 21.79
CA GLU A 154 3.45 22.74 23.11
C GLU A 154 3.05 21.66 24.15
N GLY A 155 3.80 20.55 24.19
CA GLY A 155 3.75 19.59 25.29
C GLY A 155 2.81 18.37 25.14
N ARG A 156 2.06 18.22 24.06
CA ARG A 156 1.36 16.99 23.74
C ARG A 156 2.12 16.26 22.63
N GLY A 157 3.10 15.47 22.98
CA GLY A 157 3.57 14.40 22.11
C GLY A 157 2.37 13.47 21.85
N ALA A 158 1.68 13.63 20.74
CA ALA A 158 0.72 12.63 20.28
C ALA A 158 1.54 11.36 20.07
N GLY A 159 1.42 10.41 20.98
CA GLY A 159 2.16 9.16 20.91
C GLY A 159 1.79 8.45 19.61
N PHE A 160 2.77 7.87 18.97
CA PHE A 160 2.57 6.90 17.92
C PHE A 160 1.51 5.91 18.42
N CYS A 161 0.48 5.65 17.63
CA CYS A 161 -0.67 4.83 18.09
C CYS A 161 -0.31 3.36 18.39
N GLY A 162 0.94 2.96 18.13
CA GLY A 162 1.45 1.60 18.33
C GLY A 162 0.95 0.56 17.33
N ARG A 163 0.11 0.99 16.36
CA ARG A 163 -0.39 0.11 15.28
C ARG A 163 0.60 0.10 14.14
N LYS A 164 0.60 -1.00 13.38
CA LYS A 164 1.57 -1.22 12.31
C LYS A 164 0.93 -1.16 10.94
N ILE A 165 1.72 -0.75 9.97
CA ILE A 165 1.43 -0.93 8.56
C ILE A 165 2.27 -2.11 8.09
N HIS A 166 1.66 -3.11 7.47
CA HIS A 166 2.33 -4.21 6.81
C HIS A 166 2.30 -3.98 5.31
N LEU A 167 3.39 -4.26 4.61
CA LEU A 167 3.49 -4.11 3.17
C LEU A 167 3.60 -5.47 2.51
N ALA A 168 2.67 -5.82 1.64
CA ALA A 168 2.74 -7.03 0.85
C ALA A 168 2.75 -6.71 -0.65
N ALA A 169 3.62 -7.36 -1.40
CA ALA A 169 3.73 -7.22 -2.85
C ALA A 169 3.72 -8.59 -3.53
N HIS A 170 2.88 -8.73 -4.54
CA HIS A 170 2.76 -9.96 -5.32
C HIS A 170 3.35 -9.79 -6.73
N SER A 171 4.17 -10.75 -7.16
CA SER A 171 4.72 -10.83 -8.52
C SER A 171 5.38 -9.51 -8.96
N MET A 172 4.95 -8.91 -10.08
CA MET A 172 5.43 -7.61 -10.60
C MET A 172 5.16 -6.44 -9.64
N GLY A 173 4.25 -6.57 -8.67
CA GLY A 173 4.11 -5.60 -7.57
C GLY A 173 5.40 -5.40 -6.80
N ASN A 174 6.31 -6.38 -6.78
CA ASN A 174 7.64 -6.24 -6.20
C ASN A 174 8.56 -5.33 -7.03
N GLN A 175 8.36 -5.20 -8.34
CA GLN A 175 9.05 -4.19 -9.16
C GLN A 175 8.55 -2.77 -8.81
N VAL A 176 7.24 -2.61 -8.60
CA VAL A 176 6.67 -1.36 -8.07
C VAL A 176 7.29 -1.04 -6.71
N MET A 177 7.40 -2.03 -5.82
CA MET A 177 8.01 -1.86 -4.50
C MET A 177 9.51 -1.52 -4.59
N GLN A 178 10.27 -2.06 -5.55
CA GLN A 178 11.68 -1.67 -5.76
C GLN A 178 11.82 -0.17 -6.06
N GLU A 179 11.00 0.35 -6.94
CA GLU A 179 11.03 1.77 -7.29
C GLU A 179 10.51 2.66 -6.15
N PHE A 180 9.53 2.18 -5.39
CA PHE A 180 9.10 2.81 -4.15
C PHE A 180 10.27 2.93 -3.16
N VAL A 181 10.96 1.84 -2.89
CA VAL A 181 12.12 1.82 -1.97
C VAL A 181 13.23 2.77 -2.45
N ARG A 182 13.53 2.77 -3.76
CA ARG A 182 14.48 3.72 -4.35
C ARG A 182 14.07 5.18 -4.13
N ALA A 183 12.78 5.47 -4.29
CA ALA A 183 12.27 6.83 -4.17
C ALA A 183 12.29 7.35 -2.72
N VAL A 184 12.25 6.46 -1.72
CA VAL A 184 12.17 6.86 -0.31
C VAL A 184 13.47 6.68 0.47
N ARG A 185 14.43 5.90 -0.01
CA ARG A 185 15.65 5.55 0.72
C ARG A 185 16.51 6.75 1.15
N ASP A 186 16.46 7.84 0.38
CA ASP A 186 17.26 9.03 0.62
C ASP A 186 16.54 10.05 1.54
N HIS A 187 15.35 9.70 2.03
CA HIS A 187 14.62 10.56 2.93
C HIS A 187 14.93 10.25 4.40
N ASP A 188 15.42 11.24 5.13
CA ASP A 188 15.84 11.15 6.55
C ASP A 188 14.76 10.67 7.54
N PHE A 189 13.50 10.59 7.13
CA PHE A 189 12.41 10.21 8.00
C PHE A 189 12.28 8.71 8.25
N LEU A 190 13.03 7.90 7.53
CA LEU A 190 13.01 6.43 7.65
C LEU A 190 14.02 5.91 8.69
N ARG A 191 14.25 6.66 9.78
CA ARG A 191 15.15 6.25 10.85
C ARG A 191 14.57 5.21 11.82
N SER A 192 13.32 4.82 11.62
CA SER A 192 12.67 3.74 12.38
C SER A 192 11.89 2.86 11.41
N PRO A 193 11.65 1.59 11.73
CA PRO A 193 10.87 0.72 10.88
C PRO A 193 9.52 1.34 10.54
N LEU A 194 9.29 1.54 9.23
CA LEU A 194 8.04 2.08 8.70
C LEU A 194 6.95 1.00 8.67
N PHE A 195 7.38 -0.24 8.47
CA PHE A 195 6.50 -1.40 8.34
C PHE A 195 6.73 -2.38 9.50
N GLY A 196 5.67 -2.98 9.99
CA GLY A 196 5.77 -4.13 10.88
C GLY A 196 6.33 -5.32 10.13
N GLU A 197 5.70 -5.69 9.02
CA GLU A 197 6.15 -6.79 8.18
C GLU A 197 6.15 -6.38 6.71
N VAL A 198 7.14 -6.86 5.97
CA VAL A 198 7.20 -6.78 4.50
C VAL A 198 7.12 -8.21 3.96
N VAL A 199 6.17 -8.44 3.05
CA VAL A 199 5.89 -9.76 2.49
C VAL A 199 6.10 -9.75 0.98
N LEU A 200 7.06 -10.51 0.51
CA LEU A 200 7.39 -10.70 -0.90
C LEU A 200 6.76 -12.00 -1.37
N LEU A 201 5.72 -11.92 -2.20
CA LEU A 201 4.97 -13.08 -2.72
C LEU A 201 5.34 -13.31 -4.18
N ASN A 202 5.94 -14.46 -4.50
CA ASN A 202 6.39 -14.83 -5.86
C ASN A 202 7.02 -13.64 -6.58
N ALA A 203 8.04 -13.05 -5.97
CA ALA A 203 8.57 -11.76 -6.35
C ALA A 203 9.23 -11.78 -7.74
N ASP A 204 8.68 -11.04 -8.69
CA ASP A 204 9.23 -10.84 -10.03
C ASP A 204 10.32 -9.77 -10.01
N VAL A 205 11.45 -10.11 -9.40
CA VAL A 205 12.63 -9.26 -9.26
C VAL A 205 13.89 -10.10 -9.45
N ALA A 206 15.04 -9.45 -9.59
CA ALA A 206 16.31 -10.18 -9.65
C ALA A 206 16.56 -10.94 -8.34
N TRP A 207 17.07 -12.15 -8.41
CA TRP A 207 17.43 -12.95 -7.23
C TRP A 207 18.45 -12.24 -6.31
N THR A 208 19.26 -11.35 -6.88
CA THR A 208 20.22 -10.49 -6.18
C THR A 208 19.61 -9.26 -5.53
N CYS A 209 18.28 -9.09 -5.58
CA CYS A 209 17.61 -7.84 -5.18
C CYS A 209 17.90 -7.39 -3.73
N MET A 210 18.32 -8.29 -2.86
CA MET A 210 18.70 -8.01 -1.46
C MET A 210 20.21 -7.86 -1.24
N GLU A 211 21.02 -8.09 -2.26
CA GLU A 211 22.47 -7.94 -2.17
C GLU A 211 22.89 -6.45 -2.08
N PRO A 212 24.15 -6.16 -1.68
CA PRO A 212 24.69 -4.81 -1.68
C PRO A 212 24.48 -4.10 -3.04
N ASP A 213 24.14 -2.83 -2.99
CA ASP A 213 23.85 -1.96 -4.15
C ASP A 213 22.52 -2.28 -4.89
N HIS A 214 21.75 -3.25 -4.41
CA HIS A 214 20.43 -3.58 -4.96
C HIS A 214 19.28 -2.93 -4.15
N PRO A 215 18.09 -2.76 -4.76
CA PRO A 215 17.02 -1.95 -4.16
C PRO A 215 16.54 -2.45 -2.79
N PHE A 216 16.47 -3.76 -2.58
CA PHE A 216 15.93 -4.34 -1.35
C PHE A 216 16.98 -4.53 -0.24
N GLN A 217 18.24 -4.15 -0.49
CA GLN A 217 19.28 -4.14 0.55
C GLN A 217 18.84 -3.38 1.80
N VAL A 218 18.09 -2.30 1.63
CA VAL A 218 17.66 -1.40 2.72
C VAL A 218 16.35 -1.83 3.40
N LEU A 219 15.66 -2.86 2.91
CA LEU A 219 14.40 -3.31 3.52
C LEU A 219 14.50 -3.66 5.01
N PRO A 220 15.60 -4.25 5.52
CA PRO A 220 15.76 -4.49 6.94
C PRO A 220 15.75 -3.23 7.81
N ASP A 221 16.06 -2.07 7.24
CA ASP A 221 16.00 -0.80 7.96
C ASP A 221 14.56 -0.25 8.03
N TYR A 222 13.66 -0.75 7.18
CA TYR A 222 12.28 -0.24 7.03
C TYR A 222 11.22 -1.16 7.62
N ALA A 223 11.58 -2.39 8.01
CA ALA A 223 10.63 -3.38 8.51
C ALA A 223 11.17 -4.12 9.72
N ASP A 224 10.28 -4.46 10.66
CA ASP A 224 10.65 -5.32 11.78
C ASP A 224 10.97 -6.74 11.30
N ARG A 225 10.26 -7.22 10.26
CA ARG A 225 10.45 -8.54 9.65
C ARG A 225 10.19 -8.53 8.16
N ILE A 226 10.90 -9.40 7.44
CA ILE A 226 10.73 -9.62 6.00
C ILE A 226 10.42 -11.10 5.78
N HIS A 227 9.38 -11.37 4.99
CA HIS A 227 8.98 -12.70 4.57
C HIS A 227 9.11 -12.82 3.07
N VAL A 228 9.67 -13.93 2.60
CA VAL A 228 9.78 -14.24 1.17
C VAL A 228 9.10 -15.58 0.93
N TYR A 229 8.06 -15.55 0.12
CA TYR A 229 7.34 -16.74 -0.32
C TYR A 229 7.51 -16.94 -1.81
N ASN A 230 8.01 -18.10 -2.19
CA ASN A 230 8.21 -18.52 -3.56
C ASN A 230 7.46 -19.82 -3.85
N HIS A 231 6.90 -19.93 -5.05
CA HIS A 231 6.34 -21.17 -5.56
C HIS A 231 7.10 -21.58 -6.83
N GLU A 232 7.73 -22.77 -6.82
CA GLU A 232 8.61 -23.24 -7.90
C GLU A 232 7.90 -23.46 -9.26
N SER A 233 6.59 -23.63 -9.24
CA SER A 233 5.75 -23.86 -10.44
C SER A 233 4.94 -22.63 -10.81
N ASP A 234 5.46 -21.42 -10.63
CA ASP A 234 4.79 -20.19 -11.04
C ASP A 234 5.04 -19.91 -12.52
N ASP A 235 4.07 -20.24 -13.37
CA ASP A 235 4.14 -20.02 -14.82
C ASP A 235 4.34 -18.55 -15.20
N ALA A 236 3.92 -17.60 -14.36
CA ALA A 236 4.12 -16.18 -14.60
C ALA A 236 5.59 -15.77 -14.45
N LEU A 237 6.33 -16.39 -13.52
CA LEU A 237 7.77 -16.18 -13.39
C LEU A 237 8.55 -16.75 -14.59
N LEU A 238 8.08 -17.87 -15.18
CA LEU A 238 8.67 -18.41 -16.41
C LEU A 238 8.56 -17.43 -17.58
N ILE A 239 7.44 -16.71 -17.70
CA ILE A 239 7.26 -15.65 -18.71
C ILE A 239 8.24 -14.50 -18.44
N SER A 240 8.40 -14.11 -17.19
CA SER A 240 9.38 -13.08 -16.78
C SER A 240 10.80 -13.46 -17.19
N GLU A 241 11.22 -14.70 -16.91
CA GLU A 241 12.57 -15.19 -17.28
C GLU A 241 12.77 -15.27 -18.78
N ALA A 242 11.77 -15.71 -19.53
CA ALA A 242 11.83 -15.79 -20.99
C ALA A 242 11.88 -14.44 -21.72
N THR A 243 11.57 -13.34 -21.00
CA THR A 243 11.50 -11.97 -21.55
C THR A 243 12.60 -11.05 -21.09
N LYS A 244 13.46 -11.50 -20.17
CA LYS A 244 14.71 -10.82 -19.75
C LYS A 244 15.82 -11.05 -20.74
#